data_00c86b494aa090b6778c01db239f46da
#
_entry.id   00c86b494aa090b6778c01db239f46da
#
_cell.length_a   1.000
_cell.length_b   1.000
_cell.length_c   1.000
_cell.angle_alpha   90.00
_cell.angle_beta   90.00
_cell.angle_gamma   90.00
#
_symmetry.space_group_name_H-M   'P 1'
#
loop_
_entity.id
_entity.type
_entity.pdbx_description
1 polymer ?
#
loop_
_entity_poly.entity_id
_entity_poly.type
_entity_poly.pdbx_seq_one_letter_code
_entity_poly.pdbx_strand_id
1 'polypeptide(L)'
;MTIIATPSRTPKIPSATPPARPILHGRTVTLAPLHPSHAPQLFPLLNNDTPEQKALWTYIPDGPYDTLEHLTSDLSAKSASRDPLFFAILDNRSNERRPVGYIGLMAISVEHRRLEIGHVMFSKALQKTTGATETIFLLMKYAFDTLGFRRVEWKCNNENEGSKRAALRLGFQYEGLFRQHMVVKGKNRDTAWFSVVDGEWRESVKEVLETWLAEGNFDADGRQIKGAEEVREKVRLRIEDDLRELERLRREMAA
;
A
#
# COMPACT_ATOMS: atom_id res chain seq x y z
N MET A 1 -42.11 -26.45 11.81
CA MET A 1 -41.19 -25.98 12.84
C MET A 1 -40.57 -24.70 12.31
N THR A 2 -41.09 -23.55 12.71
CA THR A 2 -40.63 -22.24 12.21
C THR A 2 -39.36 -21.84 12.98
N ILE A 3 -38.24 -21.82 12.28
CA ILE A 3 -36.97 -21.33 12.87
C ILE A 3 -37.12 -19.82 12.99
N ILE A 4 -37.39 -19.33 14.20
CA ILE A 4 -37.33 -17.90 14.52
C ILE A 4 -35.84 -17.57 14.59
N ALA A 5 -35.33 -16.93 13.54
CA ALA A 5 -33.97 -16.39 13.54
C ALA A 5 -33.87 -15.32 14.62
N THR A 6 -33.09 -15.57 15.67
CA THR A 6 -32.78 -14.58 16.69
C THR A 6 -32.03 -13.44 16.00
N PRO A 7 -32.47 -12.17 16.11
CA PRO A 7 -31.75 -11.06 15.48
C PRO A 7 -30.31 -11.02 16.03
N SER A 8 -29.33 -11.10 15.14
CA SER A 8 -27.93 -10.95 15.50
C SER A 8 -27.75 -9.58 16.19
N ARG A 9 -27.40 -9.60 17.48
CA ARG A 9 -27.03 -8.40 18.26
C ARG A 9 -25.60 -7.92 17.94
N THR A 10 -25.11 -8.17 16.75
CA THR A 10 -23.81 -7.65 16.34
C THR A 10 -23.92 -6.13 16.26
N PRO A 11 -23.07 -5.36 16.96
CA PRO A 11 -23.11 -3.91 16.90
C PRO A 11 -23.02 -3.44 15.44
N LYS A 12 -23.82 -2.43 15.06
CA LYS A 12 -23.70 -1.83 13.73
C LYS A 12 -22.28 -1.29 13.55
N ILE A 13 -21.58 -1.78 12.54
CA ILE A 13 -20.27 -1.26 12.16
C ILE A 13 -20.52 0.04 11.38
N PRO A 14 -20.04 1.22 11.84
CA PRO A 14 -20.24 2.47 11.12
C PRO A 14 -19.46 2.44 9.80
N SER A 15 -19.90 3.22 8.81
CA SER A 15 -19.15 3.42 7.55
C SER A 15 -17.79 4.06 7.83
N ALA A 16 -16.81 3.80 6.94
CA ALA A 16 -15.55 4.52 6.95
C ALA A 16 -15.75 5.97 6.50
N THR A 17 -14.79 6.83 6.83
CA THR A 17 -14.72 8.18 6.26
C THR A 17 -14.29 8.08 4.78
N PRO A 18 -14.98 8.75 3.84
CA PRO A 18 -14.54 8.78 2.46
C PRO A 18 -13.12 9.36 2.34
N PRO A 19 -12.21 8.74 1.58
CA PRO A 19 -10.86 9.27 1.43
C PRO A 19 -10.86 10.58 0.63
N ALA A 20 -9.99 11.49 1.05
CA ALA A 20 -9.61 12.69 0.33
C ALA A 20 -8.17 12.55 -0.17
N ARG A 21 -7.61 13.65 -0.70
CA ARG A 21 -6.19 13.72 -1.09
C ARG A 21 -5.40 14.66 -0.16
N PRO A 22 -5.22 14.32 1.14
CA PRO A 22 -4.35 15.11 1.99
C PRO A 22 -2.91 14.95 1.57
N ILE A 23 -2.06 15.86 1.99
CA ILE A 23 -0.61 15.63 1.95
C ILE A 23 -0.27 14.71 3.13
N LEU A 24 0.37 13.57 2.83
CA LEU A 24 0.85 12.63 3.83
C LEU A 24 2.38 12.74 3.91
N HIS A 25 2.86 13.19 5.04
CA HIS A 25 4.29 13.42 5.26
C HIS A 25 4.95 12.17 5.84
N GLY A 26 5.95 11.65 5.15
CA GLY A 26 6.89 10.66 5.66
C GLY A 26 8.29 11.27 5.83
N ARG A 27 9.22 10.47 6.30
CA ARG A 27 10.63 10.84 6.45
C ARG A 27 11.35 10.93 5.12
N THR A 28 11.20 9.92 4.29
CA THR A 28 11.92 9.80 3.00
C THR A 28 11.06 10.18 1.81
N VAL A 29 9.73 10.15 1.95
CA VAL A 29 8.79 10.55 0.90
C VAL A 29 7.65 11.39 1.45
N THR A 30 7.05 12.19 0.58
CA THR A 30 5.77 12.88 0.83
C THR A 30 4.79 12.45 -0.26
N LEU A 31 3.58 12.07 0.13
CA LEU A 31 2.48 11.82 -0.80
C LEU A 31 1.66 13.10 -0.93
N ALA A 32 1.54 13.62 -2.14
CA ALA A 32 0.76 14.81 -2.46
C ALA A 32 -0.31 14.47 -3.51
N PRO A 33 -1.41 15.22 -3.62
CA PRO A 33 -2.36 15.05 -4.70
C PRO A 33 -1.64 15.02 -6.06
N LEU A 34 -1.92 14.00 -6.88
CA LEU A 34 -1.33 13.94 -8.22
C LEU A 34 -1.84 15.12 -9.07
N HIS A 35 -0.93 15.78 -9.77
CA HIS A 35 -1.24 16.93 -10.60
C HIS A 35 -0.51 16.84 -11.94
N PRO A 36 -1.07 17.34 -13.07
CA PRO A 36 -0.40 17.29 -14.37
C PRO A 36 0.94 18.04 -14.40
N SER A 37 1.16 19.03 -13.53
CA SER A 37 2.47 19.71 -13.41
C SER A 37 3.62 18.80 -12.95
N HIS A 38 3.35 17.59 -12.49
CA HIS A 38 4.36 16.59 -12.18
C HIS A 38 4.92 15.89 -13.44
N ALA A 39 4.21 15.99 -14.57
CA ALA A 39 4.57 15.27 -15.80
C ALA A 39 5.99 15.60 -16.31
N PRO A 40 6.47 16.85 -16.36
CA PRO A 40 7.81 17.14 -16.86
C PRO A 40 8.94 16.45 -16.06
N GLN A 41 8.75 16.25 -14.76
CA GLN A 41 9.74 15.58 -13.90
C GLN A 41 9.55 14.05 -13.88
N LEU A 42 8.33 13.56 -14.07
CA LEU A 42 8.04 12.12 -14.15
C LEU A 42 8.39 11.53 -15.52
N PHE A 43 8.21 12.27 -16.60
CA PHE A 43 8.40 11.77 -17.94
C PHE A 43 9.78 11.15 -18.18
N PRO A 44 10.91 11.79 -17.83
CA PRO A 44 12.24 11.19 -18.02
C PRO A 44 12.48 9.95 -17.15
N LEU A 45 11.66 9.71 -16.12
CA LEU A 45 11.76 8.53 -15.25
C LEU A 45 10.85 7.37 -15.70
N LEU A 46 9.78 7.68 -16.44
CA LEU A 46 8.70 6.75 -16.77
C LEU A 46 8.48 6.57 -18.26
N ASN A 47 9.22 7.28 -19.12
CA ASN A 47 9.12 7.14 -20.56
C ASN A 47 9.52 5.73 -21.04
N ASN A 48 9.57 5.52 -22.36
CA ASN A 48 9.75 4.22 -22.97
C ASN A 48 11.14 4.04 -23.62
N ASP A 49 12.13 4.83 -23.19
CA ASP A 49 13.43 4.92 -23.89
C ASP A 49 14.32 3.71 -23.60
N THR A 50 14.32 3.21 -22.36
CA THR A 50 15.18 2.09 -21.96
C THR A 50 14.39 0.81 -21.68
N PRO A 51 15.01 -0.38 -21.77
CA PRO A 51 14.37 -1.64 -21.40
C PRO A 51 13.83 -1.64 -19.97
N GLU A 52 14.54 -0.98 -19.05
CA GLU A 52 14.15 -0.88 -17.64
C GLU A 52 12.90 -0.01 -17.46
N GLN A 53 12.78 1.07 -18.22
CA GLN A 53 11.58 1.92 -18.22
C GLN A 53 10.40 1.20 -18.85
N LYS A 54 10.60 0.50 -19.98
CA LYS A 54 9.58 -0.36 -20.60
C LYS A 54 9.03 -1.40 -19.63
N ALA A 55 9.92 -2.01 -18.83
CA ALA A 55 9.54 -3.02 -17.86
C ALA A 55 8.61 -2.48 -16.76
N LEU A 56 8.62 -1.17 -16.44
CA LEU A 56 7.69 -0.57 -15.48
C LEU A 56 6.23 -0.74 -15.90
N TRP A 57 5.97 -0.76 -17.19
CA TRP A 57 4.62 -0.80 -17.78
C TRP A 57 4.08 -2.21 -18.05
N THR A 58 4.87 -3.25 -17.79
CA THR A 58 4.52 -4.64 -18.13
C THR A 58 3.18 -5.06 -17.52
N TYR A 59 2.91 -4.67 -16.27
CA TYR A 59 1.72 -5.07 -15.52
C TYR A 59 0.77 -3.91 -15.20
N ILE A 60 1.09 -2.71 -15.65
CA ILE A 60 0.25 -1.53 -15.52
C ILE A 60 -0.68 -1.45 -16.74
N PRO A 61 -1.99 -1.22 -16.56
CA PRO A 61 -2.93 -1.21 -17.69
C PRO A 61 -2.70 -0.05 -18.65
N ASP A 62 -2.26 1.09 -18.12
CA ASP A 62 -1.95 2.31 -18.89
C ASP A 62 -0.57 2.24 -19.53
N GLY A 63 -0.21 3.26 -20.34
CA GLY A 63 1.12 3.48 -20.92
C GLY A 63 1.73 2.29 -21.67
N PRO A 64 3.02 2.33 -22.01
CA PRO A 64 3.92 3.48 -21.80
C PRO A 64 3.46 4.72 -22.58
N TYR A 65 4.00 5.89 -22.22
CA TYR A 65 3.73 7.16 -22.90
C TYR A 65 4.97 7.60 -23.68
N ASP A 66 4.79 7.82 -25.00
CA ASP A 66 5.88 8.17 -25.89
C ASP A 66 6.18 9.69 -25.90
N THR A 67 5.23 10.50 -25.42
CA THR A 67 5.40 11.97 -25.36
C THR A 67 5.00 12.54 -24.02
N LEU A 68 5.57 13.70 -23.68
CA LEU A 68 5.24 14.43 -22.47
C LEU A 68 3.76 14.85 -22.44
N GLU A 69 3.21 15.20 -23.62
CA GLU A 69 1.80 15.62 -23.77
C GLU A 69 0.86 14.47 -23.40
N HIS A 70 1.14 13.25 -23.86
CA HIS A 70 0.35 12.06 -23.54
C HIS A 70 0.39 11.77 -22.02
N LEU A 71 1.58 11.80 -21.41
CA LEU A 71 1.69 11.65 -19.96
C LEU A 71 0.93 12.77 -19.22
N THR A 72 1.08 14.02 -19.65
CA THR A 72 0.39 15.17 -19.03
C THR A 72 -1.12 15.02 -19.10
N SER A 73 -1.65 14.58 -20.25
CA SER A 73 -3.09 14.31 -20.43
C SER A 73 -3.59 13.21 -19.50
N ASP A 74 -2.83 12.11 -19.37
CA ASP A 74 -3.16 11.00 -18.48
C ASP A 74 -3.13 11.44 -17.00
N LEU A 75 -2.09 12.18 -16.59
CA LEU A 75 -2.03 12.70 -15.21
C LEU A 75 -3.15 13.71 -14.93
N SER A 76 -3.61 14.47 -15.94
CA SER A 76 -4.78 15.34 -15.80
C SER A 76 -6.04 14.54 -15.53
N ALA A 77 -6.30 13.48 -16.31
CA ALA A 77 -7.42 12.56 -16.07
C ALA A 77 -7.34 11.91 -14.68
N LYS A 78 -6.17 11.40 -14.30
CA LYS A 78 -5.93 10.79 -12.99
C LYS A 78 -6.12 11.78 -11.84
N SER A 79 -5.72 13.04 -12.00
CA SER A 79 -5.90 14.07 -10.97
C SER A 79 -7.37 14.41 -10.71
N ALA A 80 -8.21 14.31 -11.72
CA ALA A 80 -9.65 14.54 -11.63
C ALA A 80 -10.44 13.31 -11.16
N SER A 81 -9.85 12.12 -11.19
CA SER A 81 -10.52 10.86 -10.83
C SER A 81 -10.91 10.84 -9.35
N ARG A 82 -12.07 10.27 -9.04
CA ARG A 82 -12.52 10.05 -7.66
C ARG A 82 -12.29 8.62 -7.17
N ASP A 83 -12.20 7.68 -8.09
CA ASP A 83 -11.82 6.28 -7.86
C ASP A 83 -11.23 5.75 -9.17
N PRO A 84 -9.90 5.57 -9.23
CA PRO A 84 -8.87 5.72 -8.17
C PRO A 84 -8.60 7.16 -7.74
N LEU A 85 -8.24 7.35 -6.45
CA LEU A 85 -7.66 8.59 -5.92
C LEU A 85 -6.13 8.53 -6.02
N PHE A 86 -5.52 9.38 -6.86
CA PHE A 86 -4.09 9.32 -7.12
C PHE A 86 -3.27 10.30 -6.29
N PHE A 87 -2.09 9.85 -5.87
CA PHE A 87 -1.06 10.63 -5.20
C PHE A 87 0.25 10.58 -5.99
N ALA A 88 0.92 11.71 -6.10
CA ALA A 88 2.33 11.78 -6.49
C ALA A 88 3.20 11.41 -5.29
N ILE A 89 4.31 10.73 -5.55
CA ILE A 89 5.29 10.34 -4.54
C ILE A 89 6.50 11.26 -4.73
N LEU A 90 6.69 12.17 -3.78
CA LEU A 90 7.76 13.15 -3.80
C LEU A 90 8.94 12.65 -2.94
N ASP A 91 10.14 12.66 -3.49
CA ASP A 91 11.36 12.26 -2.78
C ASP A 91 11.83 13.38 -1.85
N ASN A 92 11.83 13.13 -0.53
CA ASN A 92 12.27 14.08 0.49
C ASN A 92 13.80 14.11 0.66
N ARG A 93 14.54 13.18 0.05
CA ARG A 93 16.01 13.12 0.15
C ARG A 93 16.70 14.24 -0.62
N SER A 94 15.99 14.90 -1.52
CA SER A 94 16.44 16.08 -2.23
C SER A 94 15.68 17.32 -1.78
N ASN A 95 16.35 18.48 -1.75
CA ASN A 95 15.73 19.76 -1.37
C ASN A 95 14.56 20.15 -2.30
N GLU A 96 14.54 19.65 -3.53
CA GLU A 96 13.54 19.99 -4.55
C GLU A 96 12.27 19.14 -4.47
N ARG A 97 12.21 18.09 -3.63
CA ARG A 97 11.06 17.18 -3.49
C ARG A 97 10.49 16.73 -4.83
N ARG A 98 11.34 16.17 -5.68
CA ARG A 98 10.94 15.75 -7.04
C ARG A 98 10.00 14.55 -7.00
N PRO A 99 8.96 14.51 -7.87
CA PRO A 99 8.12 13.33 -8.02
C PRO A 99 8.94 12.17 -8.61
N VAL A 100 8.86 11.02 -7.96
CA VAL A 100 9.57 9.78 -8.35
C VAL A 100 8.64 8.63 -8.67
N GLY A 101 7.33 8.88 -8.69
CA GLY A 101 6.30 7.92 -9.01
C GLY A 101 4.92 8.44 -8.65
N TYR A 102 3.92 7.60 -8.83
CA TYR A 102 2.55 7.83 -8.37
C TYR A 102 1.89 6.52 -7.92
N ILE A 103 0.81 6.65 -7.17
CA ILE A 103 0.08 5.52 -6.59
C ILE A 103 -1.38 5.91 -6.38
N GLY A 104 -2.28 4.92 -6.35
CA GLY A 104 -3.71 5.15 -6.15
C GLY A 104 -4.32 4.38 -4.99
N LEU A 105 -5.34 4.99 -4.36
CA LEU A 105 -6.35 4.28 -3.59
C LEU A 105 -7.55 4.05 -4.50
N MET A 106 -8.00 2.80 -4.65
CA MET A 106 -9.03 2.42 -5.61
C MET A 106 -10.00 1.38 -5.04
N ALA A 107 -11.02 1.04 -5.82
CA ALA A 107 -12.09 0.13 -5.42
C ALA A 107 -12.66 0.49 -4.03
N ILE A 108 -12.87 1.80 -3.82
CA ILE A 108 -13.21 2.39 -2.54
C ILE A 108 -14.66 2.09 -2.20
N SER A 109 -14.88 1.36 -1.11
CA SER A 109 -16.21 1.08 -0.57
C SER A 109 -16.27 1.50 0.90
N VAL A 110 -16.81 2.69 1.16
CA VAL A 110 -16.94 3.24 2.53
C VAL A 110 -17.94 2.44 3.36
N GLU A 111 -18.99 1.93 2.74
CA GLU A 111 -19.99 1.09 3.39
C GLU A 111 -19.39 -0.23 3.86
N HIS A 112 -18.65 -0.91 3.00
CA HIS A 112 -17.97 -2.16 3.34
C HIS A 112 -16.61 -1.94 4.03
N ARG A 113 -16.18 -0.69 4.17
CA ARG A 113 -14.93 -0.27 4.82
C ARG A 113 -13.71 -0.98 4.22
N ARG A 114 -13.66 -1.08 2.89
CA ARG A 114 -12.54 -1.67 2.14
C ARG A 114 -12.08 -0.75 1.02
N LEU A 115 -10.79 -0.81 0.72
CA LEU A 115 -10.17 -0.17 -0.44
C LEU A 115 -8.96 -0.97 -0.90
N GLU A 116 -8.44 -0.65 -2.07
CA GLU A 116 -7.24 -1.25 -2.64
C GLU A 116 -6.15 -0.21 -2.81
N ILE A 117 -4.91 -0.56 -2.51
CA ILE A 117 -3.72 0.17 -2.95
C ILE A 117 -3.34 -0.39 -4.32
N GLY A 118 -3.47 0.44 -5.36
CA GLY A 118 -3.22 0.05 -6.74
C GLY A 118 -2.54 1.11 -7.58
N HIS A 119 -2.42 0.88 -8.90
CA HIS A 119 -1.71 1.76 -9.83
C HIS A 119 -0.32 2.17 -9.32
N VAL A 120 0.42 1.21 -8.75
CA VAL A 120 1.74 1.44 -8.14
C VAL A 120 2.78 1.68 -9.23
N MET A 121 3.02 2.93 -9.56
CA MET A 121 4.03 3.35 -10.52
C MET A 121 5.25 3.91 -9.78
N PHE A 122 6.20 3.04 -9.50
CA PHE A 122 7.49 3.40 -8.88
C PHE A 122 8.58 3.45 -9.93
N SER A 123 9.17 4.62 -10.15
CA SER A 123 10.37 4.73 -11.00
C SER A 123 11.55 3.93 -10.41
N LYS A 124 12.58 3.72 -11.19
CA LYS A 124 13.81 3.07 -10.69
C LYS A 124 14.46 3.81 -9.52
N ALA A 125 14.31 5.14 -9.46
CA ALA A 125 14.80 5.96 -8.36
C ALA A 125 14.10 5.65 -7.02
N LEU A 126 12.86 5.15 -7.06
CA LEU A 126 12.08 4.80 -5.88
C LEU A 126 12.12 3.30 -5.56
N GLN A 127 12.21 2.44 -6.58
CA GLN A 127 12.24 0.98 -6.39
C GLN A 127 13.39 0.53 -5.49
N LYS A 128 13.12 -0.44 -4.61
CA LYS A 128 14.10 -1.01 -3.66
C LYS A 128 14.67 0.02 -2.67
N THR A 129 13.99 1.14 -2.44
CA THR A 129 14.36 2.14 -1.42
C THR A 129 13.43 2.06 -0.22
N THR A 130 13.84 2.68 0.88
CA THR A 130 13.00 2.89 2.07
C THR A 130 11.71 3.63 1.70
N GLY A 131 11.80 4.64 0.81
CA GLY A 131 10.66 5.43 0.36
C GLY A 131 9.56 4.60 -0.31
N ALA A 132 9.92 3.51 -1.02
CA ALA A 132 8.93 2.60 -1.59
C ALA A 132 8.08 1.91 -0.50
N THR A 133 8.70 1.49 0.60
CA THR A 133 7.99 0.90 1.75
C THR A 133 7.20 1.95 2.51
N GLU A 134 7.79 3.12 2.76
CA GLU A 134 7.15 4.23 3.47
C GLU A 134 5.92 4.74 2.73
N THR A 135 5.94 4.78 1.39
CA THR A 135 4.77 5.12 0.56
C THR A 135 3.56 4.24 0.90
N ILE A 136 3.74 2.93 0.95
CA ILE A 136 2.64 2.00 1.26
C ILE A 136 2.21 2.12 2.72
N PHE A 137 3.17 2.24 3.63
CA PHE A 137 2.88 2.45 5.06
C PHE A 137 2.02 3.70 5.30
N LEU A 138 2.33 4.83 4.67
CA LEU A 138 1.55 6.07 4.79
C LEU A 138 0.11 5.89 4.31
N LEU A 139 -0.11 5.18 3.21
CA LEU A 139 -1.46 4.90 2.71
C LEU A 139 -2.22 3.92 3.60
N MET A 140 -1.57 2.87 4.11
CA MET A 140 -2.19 1.95 5.08
C MET A 140 -2.55 2.68 6.36
N LYS A 141 -1.65 3.50 6.91
CA LYS A 141 -1.89 4.30 8.11
C LYS A 141 -3.05 5.28 7.90
N TYR A 142 -3.11 5.94 6.75
CA TYR A 142 -4.23 6.80 6.39
C TYR A 142 -5.55 6.02 6.32
N ALA A 143 -5.57 4.88 5.65
CA ALA A 143 -6.77 4.06 5.52
C ALA A 143 -7.28 3.52 6.87
N PHE A 144 -6.41 2.93 7.68
CA PHE A 144 -6.81 2.29 8.93
C PHE A 144 -6.99 3.30 10.07
N ASP A 145 -5.97 4.13 10.33
CA ASP A 145 -5.94 4.97 11.54
C ASP A 145 -6.79 6.23 11.39
N THR A 146 -6.84 6.82 10.18
CA THR A 146 -7.53 8.10 9.94
C THR A 146 -8.95 7.89 9.41
N LEU A 147 -9.12 7.02 8.42
CA LEU A 147 -10.40 6.84 7.74
C LEU A 147 -11.27 5.73 8.33
N GLY A 148 -10.70 4.85 9.14
CA GLY A 148 -11.42 3.76 9.78
C GLY A 148 -11.80 2.63 8.83
N PHE A 149 -11.07 2.42 7.75
CA PHE A 149 -11.23 1.23 6.92
C PHE A 149 -10.85 -0.02 7.72
N ARG A 150 -11.50 -1.15 7.40
CA ARG A 150 -11.23 -2.43 8.07
C ARG A 150 -10.42 -3.41 7.23
N ARG A 151 -10.23 -3.09 5.94
CA ARG A 151 -9.54 -3.93 4.97
C ARG A 151 -8.86 -3.08 3.91
N VAL A 152 -7.57 -3.32 3.72
CA VAL A 152 -6.77 -2.79 2.62
C VAL A 152 -6.35 -3.95 1.73
N GLU A 153 -6.67 -3.86 0.44
CA GLU A 153 -6.41 -4.89 -0.56
C GLU A 153 -5.18 -4.56 -1.39
N TRP A 154 -4.54 -5.62 -1.89
CA TRP A 154 -3.47 -5.55 -2.87
C TRP A 154 -3.71 -6.63 -3.92
N LYS A 155 -3.72 -6.25 -5.18
CA LYS A 155 -3.95 -7.18 -6.29
C LYS A 155 -2.85 -7.02 -7.34
N CYS A 156 -2.38 -8.12 -7.88
CA CYS A 156 -1.41 -8.07 -8.97
C CYS A 156 -1.63 -9.21 -9.96
N ASN A 157 -1.08 -9.04 -11.18
CA ASN A 157 -0.94 -10.16 -12.09
C ASN A 157 -0.15 -11.28 -11.41
N ASN A 158 -0.61 -12.52 -11.51
CA ASN A 158 0.04 -13.68 -10.90
C ASN A 158 1.48 -13.91 -11.38
N GLU A 159 1.82 -13.41 -12.56
CA GLU A 159 3.19 -13.44 -13.10
C GLU A 159 4.09 -12.35 -12.50
N ASN A 160 3.53 -11.36 -11.79
CA ASN A 160 4.28 -10.27 -11.18
C ASN A 160 4.90 -10.68 -9.84
N GLU A 161 5.98 -11.48 -9.90
CA GLU A 161 6.69 -11.95 -8.71
C GLU A 161 7.21 -10.82 -7.82
N GLY A 162 7.60 -9.69 -8.43
CA GLY A 162 8.05 -8.52 -7.67
C GLY A 162 6.94 -7.95 -6.78
N SER A 163 5.73 -7.84 -7.32
CA SER A 163 4.56 -7.34 -6.60
C SER A 163 4.10 -8.30 -5.51
N LYS A 164 4.08 -9.62 -5.79
CA LYS A 164 3.72 -10.63 -4.78
C LYS A 164 4.68 -10.60 -3.58
N ARG A 165 5.99 -10.57 -3.84
CA ARG A 165 7.00 -10.45 -2.78
C ARG A 165 6.88 -9.13 -1.99
N ALA A 166 6.56 -8.03 -2.67
CA ALA A 166 6.34 -6.75 -2.00
C ALA A 166 5.13 -6.81 -1.07
N ALA A 167 3.99 -7.36 -1.51
CA ALA A 167 2.80 -7.53 -0.68
C ALA A 167 3.10 -8.32 0.60
N LEU A 168 3.71 -9.51 0.46
CA LEU A 168 4.07 -10.37 1.60
C LEU A 168 5.04 -9.65 2.57
N ARG A 169 6.05 -8.97 2.04
CA ARG A 169 7.02 -8.22 2.86
C ARG A 169 6.36 -7.08 3.64
N LEU A 170 5.32 -6.45 3.08
CA LEU A 170 4.55 -5.38 3.71
C LEU A 170 3.50 -5.88 4.72
N GLY A 171 3.37 -7.19 4.89
CA GLY A 171 2.46 -7.80 5.83
C GLY A 171 1.10 -8.18 5.26
N PHE A 172 0.89 -8.03 3.95
CA PHE A 172 -0.33 -8.53 3.33
C PHE A 172 -0.34 -10.06 3.31
N GLN A 173 -1.49 -10.65 3.58
CA GLN A 173 -1.70 -12.09 3.49
C GLN A 173 -2.27 -12.46 2.12
N TYR A 174 -1.81 -13.58 1.55
CA TYR A 174 -2.36 -14.14 0.32
C TYR A 174 -3.71 -14.78 0.58
N GLU A 175 -4.72 -14.44 -0.23
CA GLU A 175 -6.08 -14.96 -0.09
C GLU A 175 -6.50 -15.89 -1.22
N GLY A 176 -5.90 -15.76 -2.40
CA GLY A 176 -6.26 -16.66 -3.51
C GLY A 176 -5.88 -16.14 -4.88
N LEU A 177 -6.17 -16.98 -5.87
CA LEU A 177 -5.95 -16.72 -7.29
C LEU A 177 -7.28 -16.70 -8.04
N PHE A 178 -7.56 -15.58 -8.71
CA PHE A 178 -8.66 -15.50 -9.66
C PHE A 178 -8.12 -15.80 -11.05
N ARG A 179 -8.45 -16.97 -11.57
CA ARG A 179 -8.03 -17.43 -12.91
C ARG A 179 -8.85 -16.72 -13.99
N GLN A 180 -8.19 -16.34 -15.09
CA GLN A 180 -8.81 -15.63 -16.24
C GLN A 180 -9.66 -14.42 -15.78
N HIS A 181 -9.14 -13.68 -14.78
CA HIS A 181 -9.88 -12.60 -14.13
C HIS A 181 -10.05 -11.38 -15.02
N MET A 182 -9.05 -11.04 -15.81
CA MET A 182 -9.05 -9.86 -16.66
C MET A 182 -8.33 -10.12 -17.99
N VAL A 183 -8.61 -9.26 -18.98
CA VAL A 183 -7.78 -9.11 -20.19
C VAL A 183 -7.10 -7.74 -20.10
N VAL A 184 -5.77 -7.71 -20.07
CA VAL A 184 -4.98 -6.49 -19.99
C VAL A 184 -4.01 -6.44 -21.16
N LYS A 185 -4.06 -5.37 -21.96
CA LYS A 185 -3.26 -5.22 -23.18
C LYS A 185 -3.35 -6.44 -24.10
N GLY A 186 -4.56 -7.00 -24.26
CA GLY A 186 -4.84 -8.17 -25.10
C GLY A 186 -4.36 -9.51 -24.53
N LYS A 187 -3.83 -9.55 -23.31
CA LYS A 187 -3.32 -10.78 -22.68
C LYS A 187 -4.16 -11.18 -21.48
N ASN A 188 -4.26 -12.49 -21.24
CA ASN A 188 -4.87 -13.00 -20.02
C ASN A 188 -4.15 -12.48 -18.78
N ARG A 189 -4.90 -12.15 -17.74
CA ARG A 189 -4.41 -11.84 -16.41
C ARG A 189 -5.13 -12.69 -15.38
N ASP A 190 -4.44 -13.64 -14.84
CA ASP A 190 -4.79 -14.26 -13.57
C ASP A 190 -4.38 -13.30 -12.45
N THR A 191 -5.24 -13.08 -11.47
CA THR A 191 -5.00 -12.08 -10.43
C THR A 191 -4.80 -12.75 -9.07
N ALA A 192 -3.62 -12.54 -8.49
CA ALA A 192 -3.32 -12.90 -7.11
C ALA A 192 -3.88 -11.80 -6.17
N TRP A 193 -4.59 -12.22 -5.13
CA TRP A 193 -5.27 -11.37 -4.16
C TRP A 193 -4.56 -11.45 -2.81
N PHE A 194 -4.38 -10.28 -2.20
CA PHE A 194 -3.79 -10.13 -0.87
C PHE A 194 -4.56 -9.06 -0.09
N SER A 195 -4.53 -9.15 1.24
CA SER A 195 -5.10 -8.12 2.10
C SER A 195 -4.36 -7.99 3.43
N VAL A 196 -4.58 -6.85 4.09
CA VAL A 196 -4.40 -6.66 5.52
C VAL A 196 -5.74 -6.25 6.09
N VAL A 197 -6.14 -6.85 7.22
CA VAL A 197 -7.34 -6.44 7.94
C VAL A 197 -6.98 -5.60 9.18
N ASP A 198 -7.96 -4.85 9.71
CA ASP A 198 -7.74 -3.88 10.78
C ASP A 198 -7.25 -4.51 12.10
N GLY A 199 -7.60 -5.78 12.36
CA GLY A 199 -7.03 -6.55 13.48
C GLY A 199 -5.52 -6.74 13.31
N GLU A 200 -5.09 -7.30 12.17
CA GLU A 200 -3.68 -7.53 11.84
C GLU A 200 -2.86 -6.23 11.84
N TRP A 201 -3.47 -5.14 11.32
CA TRP A 201 -2.85 -3.82 11.34
C TRP A 201 -2.53 -3.37 12.76
N ARG A 202 -3.52 -3.44 13.67
CA ARG A 202 -3.36 -3.00 15.06
C ARG A 202 -2.45 -3.91 15.88
N GLU A 203 -2.53 -5.22 15.65
CA GLU A 203 -1.83 -6.21 16.46
C GLU A 203 -0.34 -6.33 16.10
N SER A 204 0.03 -6.18 14.82
CA SER A 204 1.41 -6.44 14.42
C SER A 204 1.91 -5.62 13.23
N VAL A 205 1.16 -5.53 12.12
CA VAL A 205 1.68 -5.01 10.84
C VAL A 205 2.15 -3.57 10.97
N LYS A 206 1.38 -2.72 11.67
CA LYS A 206 1.74 -1.31 11.90
C LYS A 206 3.09 -1.19 12.60
N GLU A 207 3.26 -1.88 13.71
CA GLU A 207 4.47 -1.82 14.52
C GLU A 207 5.69 -2.38 13.78
N VAL A 208 5.51 -3.48 13.04
CA VAL A 208 6.59 -4.04 12.20
C VAL A 208 7.07 -3.00 11.19
N LEU A 209 6.14 -2.31 10.52
CA LEU A 209 6.50 -1.29 9.53
C LEU A 209 7.08 -0.04 10.18
N GLU A 210 6.55 0.43 11.32
CA GLU A 210 7.09 1.57 12.07
C GLU A 210 8.52 1.28 12.56
N THR A 211 8.75 0.10 13.13
CA THR A 211 10.07 -0.32 13.60
C THR A 211 11.06 -0.47 12.43
N TRP A 212 10.59 -1.06 11.32
CA TRP A 212 11.43 -1.22 10.14
C TRP A 212 11.82 0.14 9.52
N LEU A 213 10.88 1.10 9.49
CA LEU A 213 11.08 2.45 8.94
C LEU A 213 11.79 3.41 9.91
N ALA A 214 11.95 3.05 11.19
CA ALA A 214 12.57 3.90 12.19
C ALA A 214 13.99 4.29 11.75
N GLU A 215 14.39 5.54 12.01
CA GLU A 215 15.70 6.07 11.64
C GLU A 215 16.84 5.21 12.20
N GLY A 216 16.72 4.76 13.44
CA GLY A 216 17.69 3.88 14.10
C GLY A 216 17.81 2.47 13.49
N ASN A 217 16.99 2.12 12.49
CA ASN A 217 17.14 0.88 11.71
C ASN A 217 18.04 1.04 10.48
N PHE A 218 18.71 2.20 10.34
CA PHE A 218 19.62 2.48 9.23
C PHE A 218 20.96 2.97 9.80
N ASP A 219 22.06 2.52 9.20
CA ASP A 219 23.42 2.97 9.56
C ASP A 219 23.72 4.37 8.99
N ALA A 220 24.92 4.88 9.26
CA ALA A 220 25.36 6.18 8.78
C ALA A 220 25.41 6.28 7.24
N ASP A 221 25.54 5.15 6.55
CA ASP A 221 25.51 5.06 5.08
C ASP A 221 24.08 4.89 4.54
N GLY A 222 23.06 4.88 5.41
CA GLY A 222 21.66 4.66 5.05
C GLY A 222 21.32 3.21 4.71
N ARG A 223 22.18 2.25 5.07
CA ARG A 223 21.91 0.82 4.88
C ARG A 223 21.06 0.30 6.02
N GLN A 224 20.11 -0.54 5.68
CA GLN A 224 19.23 -1.15 6.65
C GLN A 224 19.99 -2.12 7.58
N ILE A 225 19.77 -1.98 8.89
CA ILE A 225 20.38 -2.83 9.93
C ILE A 225 19.59 -4.12 10.12
N LYS A 226 18.25 -4.04 10.28
CA LYS A 226 17.36 -5.19 10.50
C LYS A 226 16.39 -5.34 9.35
N GLY A 227 16.31 -6.55 8.79
CA GLY A 227 15.34 -6.89 7.76
C GLY A 227 13.90 -6.98 8.28
N ALA A 228 12.93 -6.92 7.37
CA ALA A 228 11.51 -6.98 7.74
C ALA A 228 11.15 -8.29 8.47
N GLU A 229 11.74 -9.42 8.11
CA GLU A 229 11.51 -10.71 8.80
C GLU A 229 12.05 -10.70 10.23
N GLU A 230 13.26 -10.16 10.44
CA GLU A 230 13.84 -10.06 11.79
C GLU A 230 12.98 -9.16 12.70
N VAL A 231 12.53 -8.01 12.16
CA VAL A 231 11.63 -7.10 12.90
C VAL A 231 10.30 -7.79 13.21
N ARG A 232 9.71 -8.50 12.24
CA ARG A 232 8.44 -9.22 12.41
C ARG A 232 8.55 -10.29 13.49
N GLU A 233 9.63 -11.06 13.47
CA GLU A 233 9.85 -12.10 14.47
C GLU A 233 9.97 -11.53 15.88
N LYS A 234 10.71 -10.42 16.05
CA LYS A 234 10.81 -9.74 17.36
C LYS A 234 9.47 -9.22 17.86
N VAL A 235 8.67 -8.62 16.97
CA VAL A 235 7.33 -8.13 17.33
C VAL A 235 6.43 -9.30 17.73
N ARG A 236 6.45 -10.40 16.96
CA ARG A 236 5.69 -11.62 17.26
C ARG A 236 6.04 -12.19 18.64
N LEU A 237 7.33 -12.39 18.91
CA LEU A 237 7.79 -12.93 20.19
C LEU A 237 7.36 -12.05 21.37
N ARG A 238 7.45 -10.71 21.24
CA ARG A 238 6.99 -9.79 22.27
C ARG A 238 5.49 -9.91 22.52
N ILE A 239 4.66 -9.96 21.48
CA ILE A 239 3.22 -10.10 21.60
C ILE A 239 2.87 -11.43 22.32
N GLU A 240 3.54 -12.53 21.99
CA GLU A 240 3.36 -13.82 22.64
C GLU A 240 3.73 -13.78 24.14
N ASP A 241 4.78 -13.04 24.50
CA ASP A 241 5.18 -12.84 25.90
C ASP A 241 4.16 -11.99 26.66
N ASP A 242 3.69 -10.88 26.07
CA ASP A 242 2.67 -10.02 26.66
C ASP A 242 1.36 -10.79 26.91
N LEU A 243 0.93 -11.64 25.97
CA LEU A 243 -0.26 -12.47 26.11
C LEU A 243 -0.10 -13.49 27.24
N ARG A 244 1.04 -14.15 27.36
CA ARG A 244 1.34 -15.09 28.47
C ARG A 244 1.27 -14.39 29.82
N GLU A 245 1.83 -13.18 29.93
CA GLU A 245 1.77 -12.39 31.16
C GLU A 245 0.35 -11.97 31.53
N LEU A 246 -0.45 -11.53 30.54
CA LEU A 246 -1.87 -11.20 30.75
C LEU A 246 -2.69 -12.40 31.23
N GLU A 247 -2.43 -13.59 30.68
CA GLU A 247 -3.10 -14.82 31.15
C GLU A 247 -2.71 -15.18 32.58
N ARG A 248 -1.44 -15.00 32.93
CA ARG A 248 -0.96 -15.20 34.33
C ARG A 248 -1.69 -14.27 35.29
N LEU A 249 -1.73 -12.96 34.99
CA LEU A 249 -2.40 -11.96 35.81
C LEU A 249 -3.91 -12.24 35.96
N ARG A 250 -4.59 -12.67 34.91
CA ARG A 250 -6.01 -13.06 34.96
C ARG A 250 -6.24 -14.24 35.88
N ARG A 251 -5.36 -15.25 35.89
CA ARG A 251 -5.47 -16.40 36.83
C ARG A 251 -5.23 -15.97 38.25
N GLU A 252 -4.26 -15.09 38.51
CA GLU A 252 -3.99 -14.56 39.85
C GLU A 252 -5.16 -13.72 40.41
N MET A 253 -5.85 -12.95 39.55
CA MET A 253 -7.04 -12.17 39.95
C MET A 253 -8.29 -13.02 40.16
N ALA A 254 -8.34 -14.24 39.64
CA ALA A 254 -9.48 -15.16 39.77
C ALA A 254 -9.33 -16.15 40.95
N ALA A 255 -8.17 -16.21 41.61
CA ALA A 255 -7.85 -17.05 42.75
C ALA A 255 -8.03 -16.30 44.08
#